data_2a12c01f1a9c67e351e637c5cc3f2355
#
_entry.id   2a12c01f1a9c67e351e637c5cc3f2355
#
_cell.length_a   1.000
_cell.length_b   1.000
_cell.length_c   1.000
_cell.angle_alpha   90.00
_cell.angle_beta   90.00
_cell.angle_gamma   90.00
#
_symmetry.space_group_name_H-M   'P 1'
#
loop_
_entity.id
_entity.type
_entity.pdbx_description
1 polymer ?
#
loop_
_entity_poly.entity_id
_entity_poly.type
_entity_poly.pdbx_seq_one_letter_code
_entity_poly.pdbx_strand_id
1 'polypeptide(L)'
;MDNIATYVRANTKMKGNWSEVPEEIKDTFEKLGIPQAERTSLAGVGAQYDSELVYHNVRKEVAEQGVIYTDMESALTGEYADMVKEHFMKLVTPHDHKFAALHGAVWSGGSFVYVPKGVSVEIPLQSYFRLNAAGAGQFEHTLIIVDEGASLHFIEGCSAPKYNVANLHAGCVELYVGKNAKLRYSTIENWSKNMYNLNTKRAKVEEGGVIEWVSGSFGSHVSYLYPMSVLNGEGARSEFTGITFAGKGQNLDTGCKVVHNAPKTSSYVNTRSISKDGG
;
A
#
# COMPACT_ATOMS: atom_id res chain seq x y z
N MET A 1 -18.05 -6.60 -16.24
CA MET A 1 -16.97 -7.06 -15.34
C MET A 1 -16.39 -8.32 -15.94
N ASP A 2 -15.11 -8.33 -16.27
CA ASP A 2 -14.47 -9.54 -16.75
C ASP A 2 -14.57 -10.65 -15.71
N ASN A 3 -14.54 -11.89 -16.15
CA ASN A 3 -14.61 -13.02 -15.24
C ASN A 3 -13.33 -13.08 -14.40
N ILE A 4 -13.43 -12.93 -13.08
CA ILE A 4 -12.29 -12.93 -12.17
C ILE A 4 -11.45 -14.22 -12.26
N ALA A 5 -12.06 -15.33 -12.67
CA ALA A 5 -11.35 -16.60 -12.86
C ALA A 5 -10.32 -16.58 -13.99
N THR A 6 -10.28 -15.51 -14.80
CA THR A 6 -9.23 -15.32 -15.81
C THR A 6 -7.94 -14.74 -15.26
N TYR A 7 -7.96 -14.19 -14.03
CA TYR A 7 -6.79 -13.62 -13.39
C TYR A 7 -6.02 -14.70 -12.62
N VAL A 8 -4.74 -14.83 -12.89
CA VAL A 8 -3.88 -15.90 -12.36
C VAL A 8 -2.83 -15.27 -11.43
N ARG A 9 -2.54 -15.95 -10.32
CA ARG A 9 -1.42 -15.58 -9.43
C ARG A 9 -0.09 -15.90 -10.12
N ALA A 10 0.85 -14.97 -10.10
CA ALA A 10 2.24 -15.26 -10.47
C ALA A 10 2.92 -16.08 -9.35
N ASN A 11 3.86 -16.93 -9.72
CA ASN A 11 4.61 -17.76 -8.78
C ASN A 11 6.09 -17.39 -8.85
N THR A 12 6.50 -16.44 -8.02
CA THR A 12 7.90 -15.97 -7.94
C THR A 12 8.41 -16.19 -6.51
N LYS A 13 9.65 -16.65 -6.37
CA LYS A 13 10.27 -16.84 -5.06
C LYS A 13 10.98 -15.57 -4.61
N MET A 14 10.74 -15.16 -3.36
CA MET A 14 11.40 -14.03 -2.71
C MET A 14 12.94 -14.22 -2.66
N LYS A 15 13.67 -13.14 -2.90
CA LYS A 15 15.14 -13.06 -2.81
C LYS A 15 15.54 -12.03 -1.76
N GLY A 16 16.45 -12.41 -0.89
CA GLY A 16 17.02 -11.51 0.12
C GLY A 16 18.20 -10.67 -0.40
N ASN A 17 18.71 -11.00 -1.60
CA ASN A 17 19.80 -10.27 -2.21
C ASN A 17 19.45 -9.88 -3.65
N TRP A 18 19.66 -8.61 -3.99
CA TRP A 18 19.37 -8.08 -5.32
C TRP A 18 20.07 -8.84 -6.46
N SER A 19 21.28 -9.36 -6.22
CA SER A 19 22.01 -10.16 -7.21
C SER A 19 21.31 -11.45 -7.62
N GLU A 20 20.42 -11.98 -6.77
CA GLU A 20 19.67 -13.21 -6.99
C GLU A 20 18.33 -13.01 -7.73
N VAL A 21 17.89 -11.76 -7.86
CA VAL A 21 16.66 -11.42 -8.60
C VAL A 21 16.86 -11.70 -10.08
N PRO A 22 15.88 -12.31 -10.79
CA PRO A 22 15.97 -12.56 -12.23
C PRO A 22 16.26 -11.27 -13.02
N GLU A 23 17.08 -11.40 -14.09
CA GLU A 23 17.60 -10.25 -14.84
C GLU A 23 16.49 -9.39 -15.46
N GLU A 24 15.44 -10.00 -16.00
CA GLU A 24 14.30 -9.28 -16.57
C GLU A 24 13.54 -8.40 -15.53
N ILE A 25 13.51 -8.87 -14.27
CA ILE A 25 12.94 -8.13 -13.15
C ILE A 25 13.89 -7.00 -12.76
N LYS A 26 15.19 -7.29 -12.64
CA LYS A 26 16.23 -6.28 -12.36
C LYS A 26 16.17 -5.13 -13.37
N ASP A 27 16.19 -5.45 -14.66
CA ASP A 27 16.09 -4.46 -15.74
C ASP A 27 14.87 -3.54 -15.59
N THR A 28 13.74 -4.12 -15.18
CA THR A 28 12.53 -3.37 -14.94
C THR A 28 12.68 -2.38 -13.77
N PHE A 29 13.13 -2.87 -12.62
CA PHE A 29 13.29 -2.04 -11.42
C PHE A 29 14.45 -1.03 -11.54
N GLU A 30 15.52 -1.37 -12.27
CA GLU A 30 16.60 -0.43 -12.55
C GLU A 30 16.15 0.74 -13.43
N LYS A 31 15.37 0.46 -14.48
CA LYS A 31 14.74 1.51 -15.31
C LYS A 31 13.79 2.41 -14.51
N LEU A 32 13.19 1.89 -13.44
CA LEU A 32 12.34 2.64 -12.52
C LEU A 32 13.15 3.38 -11.44
N GLY A 33 14.46 3.16 -11.34
CA GLY A 33 15.34 3.81 -10.37
C GLY A 33 15.20 3.29 -8.94
N ILE A 34 14.55 2.16 -8.70
CA ILE A 34 14.30 1.62 -7.35
C ILE A 34 15.59 1.28 -6.59
N PRO A 35 16.58 0.55 -7.16
CA PRO A 35 17.83 0.25 -6.46
C PRO A 35 18.64 1.50 -6.11
N GLN A 36 18.56 2.55 -6.92
CA GLN A 36 19.23 3.80 -6.64
C GLN A 36 18.55 4.55 -5.48
N ALA A 37 17.21 4.60 -5.47
CA ALA A 37 16.44 5.21 -4.39
C ALA A 37 16.71 4.50 -3.06
N GLU A 38 16.76 3.16 -3.03
CA GLU A 38 17.14 2.37 -1.86
C GLU A 38 18.48 2.81 -1.28
N ARG A 39 19.50 2.90 -2.12
CA ARG A 39 20.87 3.25 -1.70
C ARG A 39 21.00 4.69 -1.15
N THR A 40 20.21 5.61 -1.68
CA THR A 40 20.39 7.05 -1.41
C THR A 40 19.35 7.66 -0.49
N SER A 41 18.10 7.18 -0.51
CA SER A 41 16.97 7.93 0.02
C SER A 41 15.99 7.13 0.87
N LEU A 42 16.15 5.80 0.97
CA LEU A 42 15.19 4.92 1.66
C LEU A 42 15.82 4.21 2.86
N ALA A 43 15.03 3.99 3.90
CA ALA A 43 15.41 3.18 5.07
C ALA A 43 15.26 1.67 4.80
N GLY A 44 14.45 1.33 3.81
CA GLY A 44 14.24 -0.03 3.33
C GLY A 44 13.32 -0.03 2.13
N VAL A 45 13.36 -1.10 1.34
CA VAL A 45 12.55 -1.28 0.16
C VAL A 45 12.05 -2.72 0.05
N GLY A 46 10.80 -2.87 -0.37
CA GLY A 46 10.23 -4.14 -0.82
C GLY A 46 9.84 -4.00 -2.29
N ALA A 47 10.37 -4.83 -3.16
CA ALA A 47 10.01 -4.87 -4.56
C ALA A 47 9.10 -6.06 -4.83
N GLN A 48 7.88 -5.80 -5.26
CA GLN A 48 6.88 -6.82 -5.59
C GLN A 48 6.63 -6.86 -7.09
N TYR A 49 6.61 -8.06 -7.62
CA TYR A 49 6.42 -8.34 -9.03
C TYR A 49 5.29 -9.36 -9.18
N ASP A 50 4.20 -8.97 -9.81
CA ASP A 50 3.00 -9.80 -10.00
C ASP A 50 2.39 -10.40 -8.72
N SER A 51 2.30 -9.75 -7.62
CA SER A 51 1.80 -10.19 -6.31
C SER A 51 2.81 -10.90 -5.41
N GLU A 52 4.03 -11.15 -5.87
CA GLU A 52 5.06 -11.78 -5.04
C GLU A 52 6.14 -10.77 -4.65
N LEU A 53 6.55 -10.78 -3.39
CA LEU A 53 7.72 -10.01 -2.95
C LEU A 53 8.98 -10.70 -3.50
N VAL A 54 9.63 -10.05 -4.48
CA VAL A 54 10.82 -10.61 -5.15
C VAL A 54 12.12 -10.15 -4.51
N TYR A 55 12.08 -9.00 -3.84
CA TYR A 55 13.23 -8.42 -3.15
C TYR A 55 12.78 -7.62 -1.93
N HIS A 56 13.56 -7.72 -0.87
CA HIS A 56 13.31 -6.97 0.37
C HIS A 56 14.63 -6.65 1.06
N ASN A 57 14.74 -5.43 1.56
CA ASN A 57 15.87 -5.00 2.38
C ASN A 57 15.46 -3.89 3.34
N VAL A 58 16.04 -3.89 4.53
CA VAL A 58 15.92 -2.82 5.54
C VAL A 58 17.31 -2.44 6.00
N ARG A 59 17.58 -1.16 6.13
CA ARG A 59 18.86 -0.68 6.68
C ARG A 59 19.07 -1.22 8.08
N LYS A 60 20.30 -1.64 8.36
CA LYS A 60 20.68 -2.27 9.62
C LYS A 60 20.34 -1.38 10.83
N GLU A 61 20.60 -0.07 10.73
CA GLU A 61 20.35 0.89 11.78
C GLU A 61 18.86 1.03 12.14
N VAL A 62 17.97 0.76 11.18
CA VAL A 62 16.52 0.76 11.37
C VAL A 62 16.06 -0.56 11.98
N ALA A 63 16.59 -1.69 11.49
CA ALA A 63 16.30 -3.00 12.05
C ALA A 63 16.78 -3.15 13.51
N GLU A 64 17.94 -2.58 13.85
CA GLU A 64 18.49 -2.57 15.22
C GLU A 64 17.63 -1.78 16.22
N GLN A 65 16.75 -0.89 15.74
CA GLN A 65 15.75 -0.22 16.56
C GLN A 65 14.49 -1.08 16.79
N GLY A 66 14.47 -2.32 16.28
CA GLY A 66 13.34 -3.24 16.38
C GLY A 66 12.26 -3.01 15.33
N VAL A 67 12.51 -2.17 14.31
CA VAL A 67 11.59 -2.01 13.19
C VAL A 67 11.56 -3.28 12.35
N ILE A 68 10.37 -3.79 12.12
CA ILE A 68 10.11 -4.97 11.29
C ILE A 68 9.58 -4.51 9.95
N TYR A 69 10.14 -5.01 8.87
CA TYR A 69 9.60 -4.91 7.53
C TYR A 69 9.85 -6.24 6.81
N THR A 70 8.79 -6.96 6.48
CA THR A 70 8.87 -8.26 5.81
C THR A 70 7.65 -8.48 4.91
N ASP A 71 7.62 -9.60 4.18
CA ASP A 71 6.44 -10.00 3.43
C ASP A 71 5.35 -10.56 4.36
N MET A 72 4.10 -10.48 3.88
CA MET A 72 2.92 -10.86 4.67
C MET A 72 2.86 -12.36 4.96
N GLU A 73 3.23 -13.21 4.01
CA GLU A 73 3.20 -14.68 4.21
C GLU A 73 4.21 -15.12 5.28
N SER A 74 5.43 -14.57 5.24
CA SER A 74 6.45 -14.81 6.27
C SER A 74 6.00 -14.29 7.64
N ALA A 75 5.38 -13.12 7.67
CA ALA A 75 4.87 -12.53 8.91
C ALA A 75 3.75 -13.38 9.54
N LEU A 76 2.86 -13.97 8.73
CA LEU A 76 1.75 -14.81 9.18
C LEU A 76 2.18 -16.19 9.71
N THR A 77 3.33 -16.69 9.29
CA THR A 77 3.81 -18.03 9.63
C THR A 77 5.05 -18.02 10.52
N GLY A 78 5.71 -16.87 10.66
CA GLY A 78 6.93 -16.68 11.45
C GLY A 78 6.70 -16.23 12.89
N GLU A 79 7.71 -15.59 13.45
CA GLU A 79 7.71 -15.09 14.84
C GLU A 79 6.69 -13.97 15.11
N TYR A 80 6.20 -13.28 14.07
CA TYR A 80 5.21 -12.21 14.18
C TYR A 80 3.77 -12.68 13.98
N ALA A 81 3.56 -13.99 13.81
CA ALA A 81 2.27 -14.57 13.40
C ALA A 81 1.11 -14.15 14.32
N ASP A 82 1.31 -14.09 15.62
CA ASP A 82 0.24 -13.74 16.56
C ASP A 82 -0.12 -12.26 16.44
N MET A 83 0.85 -11.35 16.34
CA MET A 83 0.63 -9.93 16.10
C MET A 83 -0.11 -9.70 14.78
N VAL A 84 0.30 -10.37 13.72
CA VAL A 84 -0.34 -10.25 12.41
C VAL A 84 -1.78 -10.76 12.46
N LYS A 85 -2.04 -11.92 13.04
CA LYS A 85 -3.40 -12.52 13.16
C LYS A 85 -4.36 -11.65 13.98
N GLU A 86 -3.84 -10.91 14.97
CA GLU A 86 -4.64 -9.96 15.74
C GLU A 86 -5.15 -8.78 14.89
N HIS A 87 -4.42 -8.40 13.84
CA HIS A 87 -4.69 -7.20 13.04
C HIS A 87 -5.19 -7.48 11.63
N PHE A 88 -4.76 -8.59 11.02
CA PHE A 88 -5.05 -8.95 9.63
C PHE A 88 -6.55 -9.12 9.36
N MET A 89 -7.10 -8.40 8.38
CA MET A 89 -8.51 -8.37 8.01
C MET A 89 -9.45 -8.05 9.19
N LYS A 90 -8.98 -7.22 10.15
CA LYS A 90 -9.79 -6.76 11.28
C LYS A 90 -10.32 -5.35 11.08
N LEU A 91 -9.56 -4.51 10.44
CA LEU A 91 -9.97 -3.13 10.13
C LEU A 91 -10.74 -3.07 8.81
N VAL A 92 -10.30 -3.81 7.79
CA VAL A 92 -11.05 -4.05 6.56
C VAL A 92 -11.55 -5.49 6.58
N THR A 93 -12.84 -5.69 6.84
CA THR A 93 -13.42 -7.03 6.94
C THR A 93 -13.95 -7.53 5.59
N PRO A 94 -14.02 -8.85 5.34
CA PRO A 94 -14.64 -9.39 4.13
C PRO A 94 -16.11 -9.00 3.94
N HIS A 95 -16.76 -8.52 5.00
CA HIS A 95 -18.17 -8.11 4.98
C HIS A 95 -18.37 -6.64 4.56
N ASP A 96 -17.32 -5.87 4.41
CA ASP A 96 -17.42 -4.43 4.10
C ASP A 96 -18.04 -4.18 2.71
N HIS A 97 -17.54 -4.87 1.71
CA HIS A 97 -18.05 -4.83 0.33
C HIS A 97 -17.43 -5.95 -0.53
N LYS A 98 -17.95 -6.12 -1.74
CA LYS A 98 -17.56 -7.21 -2.64
C LYS A 98 -16.06 -7.32 -2.95
N PHE A 99 -15.33 -6.20 -2.99
CA PHE A 99 -13.88 -6.23 -3.25
C PHE A 99 -13.08 -6.62 -2.01
N ALA A 100 -13.54 -6.26 -0.81
CA ALA A 100 -12.97 -6.75 0.43
C ALA A 100 -13.20 -8.26 0.60
N ALA A 101 -14.40 -8.75 0.24
CA ALA A 101 -14.69 -10.18 0.22
C ALA A 101 -13.81 -10.94 -0.78
N LEU A 102 -13.65 -10.39 -1.99
CA LEU A 102 -12.75 -10.94 -3.00
C LEU A 102 -11.32 -11.00 -2.49
N HIS A 103 -10.82 -9.88 -1.96
CA HIS A 103 -9.47 -9.82 -1.40
C HIS A 103 -9.27 -10.88 -0.31
N GLY A 104 -10.20 -10.99 0.65
CA GLY A 104 -10.13 -12.00 1.70
C GLY A 104 -10.08 -13.45 1.20
N ALA A 105 -10.68 -13.73 0.02
CA ALA A 105 -10.69 -15.06 -0.57
C ALA A 105 -9.41 -15.40 -1.36
N VAL A 106 -8.72 -14.41 -1.94
CA VAL A 106 -7.65 -14.66 -2.94
C VAL A 106 -6.40 -13.81 -2.69
N TRP A 107 -6.26 -13.15 -1.54
CA TRP A 107 -5.09 -12.32 -1.26
C TRP A 107 -3.79 -13.09 -1.40
N SER A 108 -2.75 -12.40 -1.81
CA SER A 108 -1.41 -12.96 -1.95
C SER A 108 -0.36 -11.86 -1.98
N GLY A 109 0.76 -12.09 -1.31
CA GLY A 109 1.81 -11.09 -1.19
C GLY A 109 1.41 -9.91 -0.30
N GLY A 110 2.21 -8.89 -0.34
CA GLY A 110 2.04 -7.69 0.47
C GLY A 110 3.11 -7.50 1.51
N SER A 111 2.97 -6.45 2.30
CA SER A 111 4.00 -6.02 3.24
C SER A 111 3.48 -6.01 4.67
N PHE A 112 4.30 -6.48 5.60
CA PHE A 112 4.11 -6.28 7.02
C PHE A 112 5.17 -5.32 7.56
N VAL A 113 4.72 -4.25 8.24
CA VAL A 113 5.60 -3.28 8.89
C VAL A 113 5.16 -3.08 10.33
N TYR A 114 6.09 -3.16 11.27
CA TYR A 114 5.88 -2.78 12.66
C TYR A 114 6.97 -1.80 13.10
N VAL A 115 6.56 -0.66 13.65
CA VAL A 115 7.45 0.33 14.26
C VAL A 115 7.19 0.34 15.76
N PRO A 116 8.17 -0.06 16.58
CA PRO A 116 8.02 -0.15 18.03
C PRO A 116 7.76 1.20 18.70
N LYS A 117 7.18 1.15 19.90
CA LYS A 117 6.88 2.31 20.74
C LYS A 117 8.06 3.28 20.85
N GLY A 118 7.77 4.54 20.55
CA GLY A 118 8.73 5.66 20.66
C GLY A 118 9.82 5.70 19.59
N VAL A 119 9.83 4.77 18.64
CA VAL A 119 10.81 4.74 17.54
C VAL A 119 10.39 5.69 16.42
N SER A 120 11.32 6.55 16.00
CA SER A 120 11.14 7.45 14.86
C SER A 120 11.95 6.98 13.66
N VAL A 121 11.26 6.57 12.60
CA VAL A 121 11.90 6.21 11.33
C VAL A 121 11.94 7.45 10.44
N GLU A 122 13.08 8.15 10.45
CA GLU A 122 13.21 9.46 9.77
C GLU A 122 13.25 9.33 8.24
N ILE A 123 13.86 8.25 7.74
CA ILE A 123 13.98 7.98 6.30
C ILE A 123 12.85 7.05 5.88
N PRO A 124 12.15 7.30 4.75
CA PRO A 124 11.02 6.48 4.35
C PRO A 124 11.35 5.00 4.12
N LEU A 125 10.41 4.13 4.46
CA LEU A 125 10.32 2.77 3.91
C LEU A 125 9.49 2.81 2.63
N GLN A 126 9.80 1.96 1.66
CA GLN A 126 9.05 1.88 0.40
C GLN A 126 8.66 0.45 0.06
N SER A 127 7.42 0.27 -0.42
CA SER A 127 7.01 -0.90 -1.19
C SER A 127 6.74 -0.47 -2.63
N TYR A 128 7.24 -1.24 -3.59
CA TYR A 128 6.99 -0.99 -5.00
C TYR A 128 6.34 -2.20 -5.66
N PHE A 129 5.15 -1.99 -6.21
CA PHE A 129 4.34 -3.01 -6.85
C PHE A 129 4.40 -2.87 -8.37
N ARG A 130 4.82 -3.94 -9.04
CA ARG A 130 4.87 -4.02 -10.48
C ARG A 130 4.05 -5.20 -10.98
N LEU A 131 2.90 -4.94 -11.59
CA LEU A 131 2.13 -5.97 -12.30
C LEU A 131 2.66 -6.08 -13.73
N ASN A 132 3.30 -7.20 -14.08
CA ASN A 132 3.99 -7.37 -15.36
C ASN A 132 3.44 -8.53 -16.21
N ALA A 133 2.41 -9.22 -15.74
CA ALA A 133 1.74 -10.28 -16.48
C ALA A 133 0.42 -9.78 -17.12
N ALA A 134 0.22 -10.08 -18.38
CA ALA A 134 -1.02 -9.74 -19.09
C ALA A 134 -2.19 -10.60 -18.57
N GLY A 135 -3.33 -9.97 -18.30
CA GLY A 135 -4.52 -10.65 -17.76
C GLY A 135 -4.37 -11.12 -16.30
N ALA A 136 -3.35 -10.64 -15.59
CA ALA A 136 -3.14 -11.01 -14.20
C ALA A 136 -3.93 -10.11 -13.22
N GLY A 137 -4.20 -10.67 -12.04
CA GLY A 137 -4.69 -9.96 -10.87
C GLY A 137 -3.60 -9.80 -9.81
N GLN A 138 -3.61 -8.68 -9.10
CA GLN A 138 -2.75 -8.40 -7.96
C GLN A 138 -3.62 -8.12 -6.74
N PHE A 139 -3.38 -8.83 -5.65
CA PHE A 139 -4.23 -8.87 -4.45
C PHE A 139 -3.42 -8.77 -3.16
N GLU A 140 -2.41 -7.91 -3.15
CA GLU A 140 -1.50 -7.76 -2.02
C GLU A 140 -2.19 -7.21 -0.77
N HIS A 141 -1.75 -7.67 0.41
CA HIS A 141 -2.20 -7.18 1.71
C HIS A 141 -1.06 -6.45 2.43
N THR A 142 -1.21 -5.16 2.62
CA THR A 142 -0.26 -4.35 3.39
C THR A 142 -0.83 -4.08 4.78
N LEU A 143 -0.10 -4.50 5.82
CA LEU A 143 -0.41 -4.23 7.21
C LEU A 143 0.73 -3.41 7.83
N ILE A 144 0.40 -2.22 8.35
CA ILE A 144 1.37 -1.35 9.02
C ILE A 144 0.86 -1.01 10.42
N ILE A 145 1.69 -1.28 11.41
CA ILE A 145 1.44 -0.94 12.81
C ILE A 145 2.53 0.04 13.26
N VAL A 146 2.13 1.26 13.60
CA VAL A 146 3.01 2.29 14.19
C VAL A 146 2.58 2.46 15.64
N ASP A 147 3.39 1.97 16.56
CA ASP A 147 3.05 1.87 17.98
C ASP A 147 3.09 3.25 18.67
N GLU A 148 2.74 3.30 19.95
CA GLU A 148 2.61 4.54 20.73
C GLU A 148 3.85 5.42 20.62
N GLY A 149 3.65 6.70 20.26
CA GLY A 149 4.72 7.71 20.14
C GLY A 149 5.71 7.48 19.00
N ALA A 150 5.49 6.47 18.18
CA ALA A 150 6.36 6.15 17.05
C ALA A 150 6.01 6.96 15.79
N SER A 151 6.94 7.04 14.85
CA SER A 151 6.68 7.71 13.58
C SER A 151 7.27 6.97 12.37
N LEU A 152 6.53 7.02 11.26
CA LEU A 152 6.91 6.39 10.00
C LEU A 152 6.41 7.21 8.80
N HIS A 153 7.23 7.32 7.77
CA HIS A 153 6.79 7.62 6.42
C HIS A 153 6.93 6.36 5.55
N PHE A 154 5.80 5.87 5.04
CA PHE A 154 5.76 4.73 4.12
C PHE A 154 5.36 5.20 2.73
N ILE A 155 6.07 4.75 1.70
CA ILE A 155 5.82 5.10 0.31
C ILE A 155 5.40 3.84 -0.44
N GLU A 156 4.24 3.88 -1.07
CA GLU A 156 3.76 2.84 -1.98
C GLU A 156 3.83 3.33 -3.41
N GLY A 157 4.58 2.64 -4.24
CA GLY A 157 4.64 2.88 -5.67
C GLY A 157 3.99 1.74 -6.45
N CYS A 158 3.09 2.06 -7.38
CA CYS A 158 2.38 1.06 -8.16
C CYS A 158 2.49 1.35 -9.66
N SER A 159 2.79 0.34 -10.46
CA SER A 159 2.82 0.49 -11.92
C SER A 159 2.52 -0.80 -12.68
N ALA A 160 2.08 -0.65 -13.92
CA ALA A 160 1.99 -1.74 -14.88
C ALA A 160 2.37 -1.24 -16.28
N PRO A 161 2.97 -2.10 -17.15
CA PRO A 161 3.14 -1.78 -18.55
C PRO A 161 1.80 -1.77 -19.27
N LYS A 162 1.78 -1.25 -20.49
CA LYS A 162 0.58 -1.23 -21.31
C LYS A 162 0.35 -2.60 -21.95
N TYR A 163 -0.78 -3.23 -21.62
CA TYR A 163 -1.26 -4.45 -22.25
C TYR A 163 -2.50 -4.21 -23.10
N ASN A 164 -2.81 -5.17 -24.00
CA ASN A 164 -4.05 -5.15 -24.81
C ASN A 164 -5.20 -5.90 -24.13
N VAL A 165 -5.03 -6.28 -22.88
CA VAL A 165 -6.01 -6.99 -22.06
C VAL A 165 -6.20 -6.28 -20.72
N ALA A 166 -7.35 -6.48 -20.09
CA ALA A 166 -7.62 -5.95 -18.78
C ALA A 166 -6.75 -6.63 -17.71
N ASN A 167 -6.31 -5.83 -16.74
CA ASN A 167 -5.65 -6.29 -15.52
C ASN A 167 -6.45 -5.78 -14.32
N LEU A 168 -6.35 -6.49 -13.20
CA LEU A 168 -7.03 -6.15 -11.96
C LEU A 168 -6.02 -5.93 -10.82
N HIS A 169 -6.17 -4.82 -10.12
CA HIS A 169 -5.52 -4.57 -8.84
C HIS A 169 -6.60 -4.39 -7.77
N ALA A 170 -6.64 -5.28 -6.79
CA ALA A 170 -7.59 -5.25 -5.68
C ALA A 170 -6.87 -5.54 -4.36
N GLY A 171 -5.89 -4.71 -4.05
CA GLY A 171 -5.12 -4.75 -2.81
C GLY A 171 -5.93 -4.29 -1.59
N CYS A 172 -5.41 -4.62 -0.42
CA CYS A 172 -5.93 -4.16 0.86
C CYS A 172 -4.81 -3.56 1.72
N VAL A 173 -5.09 -2.42 2.34
CA VAL A 173 -4.15 -1.74 3.24
C VAL A 173 -4.82 -1.47 4.56
N GLU A 174 -4.26 -2.02 5.64
CA GLU A 174 -4.69 -1.78 7.02
C GLU A 174 -3.58 -1.08 7.80
N LEU A 175 -3.89 0.10 8.33
CA LEU A 175 -2.96 0.96 9.05
C LEU A 175 -3.43 1.17 10.49
N TYR A 176 -2.58 0.84 11.44
CA TYR A 176 -2.82 1.06 12.86
C TYR A 176 -1.86 2.12 13.37
N VAL A 177 -2.41 3.26 13.80
CA VAL A 177 -1.65 4.40 14.31
C VAL A 177 -1.93 4.53 15.79
N GLY A 178 -0.95 4.19 16.61
CA GLY A 178 -1.02 4.17 18.05
C GLY A 178 -1.18 5.56 18.69
N LYS A 179 -1.29 5.57 20.02
CA LYS A 179 -1.40 6.81 20.78
C LYS A 179 -0.19 7.72 20.54
N ASN A 180 -0.44 8.99 20.18
CA ASN A 180 0.56 10.00 19.85
C ASN A 180 1.54 9.58 18.72
N ALA A 181 1.20 8.55 17.96
CA ALA A 181 2.01 8.10 16.83
C ALA A 181 1.71 8.91 15.57
N LYS A 182 2.64 8.89 14.63
CA LYS A 182 2.48 9.56 13.33
C LYS A 182 2.80 8.61 12.18
N LEU A 183 1.86 8.43 11.26
CA LEU A 183 2.08 7.72 10.01
C LEU A 183 1.78 8.63 8.82
N ARG A 184 2.75 8.81 7.93
CA ARG A 184 2.50 9.32 6.58
C ARG A 184 2.50 8.15 5.61
N TYR A 185 1.41 7.99 4.87
CA TYR A 185 1.27 6.98 3.83
C TYR A 185 1.13 7.66 2.47
N SER A 186 2.17 7.54 1.67
CA SER A 186 2.22 8.15 0.34
C SER A 186 2.05 7.08 -0.73
N THR A 187 1.08 7.26 -1.63
CA THR A 187 0.84 6.34 -2.75
C THR A 187 1.01 7.08 -4.07
N ILE A 188 1.83 6.53 -4.97
CA ILE A 188 1.95 6.99 -6.35
C ILE A 188 1.57 5.83 -7.28
N GLU A 189 0.43 5.97 -7.90
CA GLU A 189 -0.14 4.96 -8.80
C GLU A 189 -0.03 5.43 -10.26
N ASN A 190 0.72 4.69 -11.06
CA ASN A 190 0.89 4.93 -12.49
C ASN A 190 0.60 3.65 -13.28
N TRP A 191 -0.66 3.28 -13.29
CA TRP A 191 -1.15 2.08 -13.94
C TRP A 191 -1.34 2.26 -15.45
N SER A 192 -1.33 1.16 -16.18
CA SER A 192 -1.75 1.16 -17.59
C SER A 192 -3.24 1.51 -17.72
N LYS A 193 -3.63 2.06 -18.88
CA LYS A 193 -5.03 2.42 -19.14
C LYS A 193 -6.01 1.24 -19.30
N ASN A 194 -5.54 0.00 -19.13
CA ASN A 194 -6.36 -1.20 -19.12
C ASN A 194 -6.55 -1.78 -17.71
N MET A 195 -6.07 -1.08 -16.68
CA MET A 195 -6.13 -1.52 -15.29
C MET A 195 -7.47 -1.16 -14.65
N TYR A 196 -8.06 -2.13 -13.95
CA TYR A 196 -9.07 -1.90 -12.92
C TYR A 196 -8.37 -1.84 -11.57
N ASN A 197 -8.39 -0.67 -10.93
CA ASN A 197 -7.71 -0.40 -9.66
C ASN A 197 -8.75 -0.19 -8.56
N LEU A 198 -8.98 -1.22 -7.76
CA LEU A 198 -10.11 -1.36 -6.82
C LEU A 198 -9.60 -1.62 -5.39
N ASN A 199 -8.65 -0.80 -4.94
CA ASN A 199 -8.01 -0.91 -3.64
C ASN A 199 -8.91 -0.49 -2.49
N THR A 200 -8.75 -1.18 -1.36
CA THR A 200 -9.36 -0.80 -0.08
C THR A 200 -8.28 -0.42 0.91
N LYS A 201 -8.29 0.83 1.38
CA LYS A 201 -7.30 1.34 2.34
C LYS A 201 -8.01 1.90 3.57
N ARG A 202 -7.57 1.49 4.77
CA ARG A 202 -8.15 1.97 6.02
C ARG A 202 -7.10 2.18 7.10
N ALA A 203 -7.24 3.29 7.84
CA ALA A 203 -6.44 3.59 9.02
C ALA A 203 -7.33 3.68 10.26
N LYS A 204 -6.89 3.08 11.37
CA LYS A 204 -7.40 3.33 12.71
C LYS A 204 -6.40 4.21 13.46
N VAL A 205 -6.88 5.31 14.03
CA VAL A 205 -6.02 6.31 14.67
C VAL A 205 -6.45 6.48 16.12
N GLU A 206 -5.54 6.20 17.02
CA GLU A 206 -5.75 6.27 18.47
C GLU A 206 -5.47 7.70 19.01
N GLU A 207 -5.62 7.89 20.32
CA GLU A 207 -5.51 9.18 21.03
C GLU A 207 -4.27 9.98 20.60
N GLY A 208 -4.48 11.22 20.16
CA GLY A 208 -3.41 12.13 19.71
C GLY A 208 -2.65 11.66 18.46
N GLY A 209 -3.00 10.50 17.90
CA GLY A 209 -2.36 9.95 16.70
C GLY A 209 -2.67 10.77 15.46
N VAL A 210 -1.79 10.69 14.46
CA VAL A 210 -1.91 11.43 13.20
C VAL A 210 -1.69 10.50 12.01
N ILE A 211 -2.65 10.45 11.09
CA ILE A 211 -2.49 9.84 9.77
C ILE A 211 -2.44 10.92 8.68
N GLU A 212 -1.39 10.91 7.87
CA GLU A 212 -1.27 11.75 6.68
C GLU A 212 -1.30 10.87 5.42
N TRP A 213 -2.34 11.03 4.61
CA TRP A 213 -2.45 10.39 3.31
C TRP A 213 -1.97 11.34 2.21
N VAL A 214 -1.07 10.87 1.35
CA VAL A 214 -0.67 11.57 0.13
C VAL A 214 -0.92 10.64 -1.05
N SER A 215 -1.79 11.04 -1.98
CA SER A 215 -2.21 10.17 -3.09
C SER A 215 -2.02 10.87 -4.44
N GLY A 216 -1.30 10.21 -5.34
CA GLY A 216 -1.19 10.56 -6.75
C GLY A 216 -1.78 9.44 -7.62
N SER A 217 -2.92 9.69 -8.26
CA SER A 217 -3.61 8.70 -9.10
C SER A 217 -3.48 9.07 -10.57
N PHE A 218 -2.70 8.26 -11.28
CA PHE A 218 -2.42 8.40 -12.71
C PHE A 218 -2.62 7.05 -13.40
N GLY A 219 -3.10 7.08 -14.63
CA GLY A 219 -3.37 5.83 -15.36
C GLY A 219 -4.72 5.22 -15.00
N SER A 220 -4.80 3.89 -15.05
CA SER A 220 -6.00 3.06 -14.94
C SER A 220 -7.08 3.31 -16.01
N HIS A 221 -7.89 2.31 -16.29
CA HIS A 221 -9.17 2.47 -16.99
C HIS A 221 -10.26 2.90 -16.02
N VAL A 222 -10.33 2.18 -14.90
CA VAL A 222 -11.24 2.47 -13.79
C VAL A 222 -10.44 2.45 -12.49
N SER A 223 -10.56 3.50 -11.68
CA SER A 223 -10.09 3.50 -10.30
C SER A 223 -11.24 3.80 -9.36
N TYR A 224 -11.26 3.07 -8.23
CA TYR A 224 -12.15 3.34 -7.12
C TYR A 224 -11.32 3.38 -5.82
N LEU A 225 -11.01 4.59 -5.35
CA LEU A 225 -10.03 4.82 -4.31
C LEU A 225 -10.56 5.79 -3.25
N TYR A 226 -10.93 5.25 -2.09
CA TYR A 226 -11.41 6.00 -0.95
C TYR A 226 -10.69 5.55 0.33
N PRO A 227 -9.43 5.97 0.56
CA PRO A 227 -8.79 5.68 1.84
C PRO A 227 -9.65 6.24 2.98
N MET A 228 -9.87 5.41 3.98
CA MET A 228 -10.73 5.75 5.12
C MET A 228 -9.91 5.88 6.40
N SER A 229 -10.11 6.96 7.12
CA SER A 229 -9.56 7.15 8.47
C SER A 229 -10.68 7.00 9.52
N VAL A 230 -10.44 6.15 10.52
CA VAL A 230 -11.29 6.02 11.71
C VAL A 230 -10.56 6.67 12.87
N LEU A 231 -10.98 7.87 13.26
CA LEU A 231 -10.40 8.65 14.36
C LEU A 231 -11.02 8.17 15.67
N ASN A 232 -10.39 7.17 16.28
CA ASN A 232 -10.93 6.39 17.39
C ASN A 232 -10.54 6.92 18.77
N GLY A 233 -9.47 7.70 18.86
CA GLY A 233 -8.98 8.29 20.10
C GLY A 233 -9.19 9.81 20.18
N GLU A 234 -9.28 10.37 21.39
CA GLU A 234 -9.40 11.81 21.59
C GLU A 234 -8.23 12.56 20.94
N GLY A 235 -8.53 13.64 20.22
CA GLY A 235 -7.53 14.47 19.56
C GLY A 235 -6.85 13.84 18.33
N ALA A 236 -7.30 12.65 17.88
CA ALA A 236 -6.78 12.02 16.68
C ALA A 236 -7.03 12.88 15.43
N ARG A 237 -6.10 12.82 14.46
CA ARG A 237 -6.12 13.68 13.27
C ARG A 237 -5.92 12.90 11.99
N SER A 238 -6.59 13.34 10.93
CA SER A 238 -6.40 12.81 9.56
C SER A 238 -6.17 13.96 8.59
N GLU A 239 -5.13 13.85 7.79
CA GLU A 239 -4.87 14.76 6.67
C GLU A 239 -4.86 13.95 5.36
N PHE A 240 -5.56 14.45 4.34
CA PHE A 240 -5.58 13.84 3.02
C PHE A 240 -5.20 14.87 1.95
N THR A 241 -4.14 14.59 1.21
CA THR A 241 -3.76 15.34 0.02
C THR A 241 -3.80 14.41 -1.19
N GLY A 242 -4.68 14.73 -2.16
CA GLY A 242 -4.87 13.90 -3.35
C GLY A 242 -4.73 14.68 -4.65
N ILE A 243 -4.03 14.09 -5.62
CA ILE A 243 -3.95 14.59 -7.00
C ILE A 243 -4.40 13.48 -7.94
N THR A 244 -5.36 13.80 -8.82
CA THR A 244 -5.89 12.86 -9.81
C THR A 244 -5.83 13.47 -11.20
N PHE A 245 -5.33 12.71 -12.16
CA PHE A 245 -5.37 13.09 -13.56
C PHE A 245 -6.08 12.01 -14.38
N ALA A 246 -7.20 12.37 -15.00
CA ALA A 246 -7.96 11.50 -15.88
C ALA A 246 -7.88 12.00 -17.33
N GLY A 247 -7.42 11.17 -18.23
CA GLY A 247 -7.41 11.41 -19.67
C GLY A 247 -8.48 10.59 -20.39
N LYS A 248 -8.52 10.68 -21.70
CA LYS A 248 -9.53 10.03 -22.55
C LYS A 248 -9.75 8.56 -22.20
N GLY A 249 -11.01 8.20 -21.93
CA GLY A 249 -11.46 6.84 -21.64
C GLY A 249 -11.15 6.34 -20.23
N GLN A 250 -10.74 7.21 -19.32
CA GLN A 250 -10.51 6.88 -17.92
C GLN A 250 -11.68 7.31 -17.04
N ASN A 251 -12.02 6.48 -16.06
CA ASN A 251 -13.03 6.75 -15.05
C ASN A 251 -12.37 6.61 -13.66
N LEU A 252 -11.95 7.73 -13.09
CA LEU A 252 -11.24 7.75 -11.81
C LEU A 252 -12.17 8.35 -10.74
N ASP A 253 -12.74 7.47 -9.90
CA ASP A 253 -13.55 7.84 -8.75
C ASP A 253 -12.67 7.77 -7.51
N THR A 254 -12.21 8.94 -7.06
CA THR A 254 -11.22 9.08 -6.00
C THR A 254 -11.62 10.12 -4.96
N GLY A 255 -11.32 9.82 -3.72
CA GLY A 255 -11.63 10.71 -2.60
C GLY A 255 -11.07 10.17 -1.30
N CYS A 256 -11.69 10.54 -0.19
CA CYS A 256 -11.40 9.95 1.12
C CYS A 256 -12.66 9.90 1.97
N LYS A 257 -12.61 9.09 3.03
CA LYS A 257 -13.63 9.04 4.07
C LYS A 257 -12.98 9.21 5.44
N VAL A 258 -13.56 10.05 6.28
CA VAL A 258 -13.12 10.20 7.68
C VAL A 258 -14.30 9.97 8.61
N VAL A 259 -14.11 9.10 9.60
CA VAL A 259 -15.09 8.79 10.64
C VAL A 259 -14.53 9.31 11.98
N HIS A 260 -15.26 10.19 12.61
CA HIS A 260 -14.91 10.81 13.90
C HIS A 260 -15.65 10.09 15.02
N ASN A 261 -14.96 9.17 15.72
CA ASN A 261 -15.54 8.35 16.80
C ASN A 261 -15.23 8.91 18.21
N ALA A 262 -14.31 9.88 18.31
CA ALA A 262 -13.88 10.44 19.59
C ALA A 262 -13.95 11.97 19.58
N PRO A 263 -13.98 12.63 20.75
CA PRO A 263 -13.99 14.09 20.83
C PRO A 263 -12.66 14.71 20.38
N LYS A 264 -12.69 15.99 20.06
CA LYS A 264 -11.55 16.84 19.65
C LYS A 264 -10.77 16.31 18.43
N THR A 265 -11.35 15.38 17.68
CA THR A 265 -10.75 14.89 16.44
C THR A 265 -10.89 15.90 15.32
N SER A 266 -9.92 15.92 14.41
CA SER A 266 -9.93 16.85 13.27
C SER A 266 -9.48 16.16 11.97
N SER A 267 -10.01 16.67 10.86
CA SER A 267 -9.60 16.22 9.54
C SER A 267 -9.42 17.40 8.58
N TYR A 268 -8.44 17.27 7.69
CA TYR A 268 -8.19 18.22 6.61
C TYR A 268 -8.09 17.46 5.27
N VAL A 269 -8.84 17.92 4.28
CA VAL A 269 -8.89 17.28 2.95
C VAL A 269 -8.56 18.31 1.89
N ASN A 270 -7.53 18.03 1.11
CA ASN A 270 -7.09 18.87 -0.01
C ASN A 270 -6.92 17.99 -1.27
N THR A 271 -7.86 18.12 -2.20
CA THR A 271 -7.83 17.36 -3.45
C THR A 271 -7.75 18.27 -4.67
N ARG A 272 -7.04 17.81 -5.67
CA ARG A 272 -6.96 18.45 -6.99
C ARG A 272 -7.17 17.40 -8.06
N SER A 273 -8.04 17.71 -9.02
CA SER A 273 -8.28 16.81 -10.15
C SER A 273 -8.19 17.57 -11.46
N ILE A 274 -7.67 16.91 -12.47
CA ILE A 274 -7.63 17.38 -13.84
C ILE A 274 -8.26 16.31 -14.71
N SER A 275 -9.28 16.69 -15.45
CA SER A 275 -9.92 15.88 -16.49
C SER A 275 -9.60 16.47 -17.85
N LYS A 276 -9.16 15.62 -18.79
CA LYS A 276 -8.78 16.03 -20.14
C LYS A 276 -9.34 15.06 -21.17
N ASP A 277 -9.82 15.59 -22.29
CA ASP A 277 -10.27 14.83 -23.48
C ASP A 277 -11.38 13.78 -23.14
N GLY A 278 -12.26 14.07 -22.18
CA GLY A 278 -13.36 13.19 -21.79
C GLY A 278 -12.94 12.07 -20.80
N GLY A 279 -12.00 12.39 -19.96
CA GLY A 279 -11.68 11.57 -18.76
C GLY A 279 -12.60 11.91 -17.60
#